data_a31ff88c0f360528e8075f6213b2788f
#
_entry.id   a31ff88c0f360528e8075f6213b2788f
#
_cell.length_a   1.000
_cell.length_b   1.000
_cell.length_c   1.000
_cell.angle_alpha   90.00
_cell.angle_beta   90.00
_cell.angle_gamma   90.00
#
_symmetry.space_group_name_H-M   'P 1'
#
loop_
_entity.id
_entity.type
_entity.pdbx_description
1 polymer ?
#
loop_
_entity_poly.entity_id
_entity_poly.type
_entity_poly.pdbx_seq_one_letter_code
_entity_poly.pdbx_strand_id
1 'polypeptide(L)'
;MKEVKPPKKPLIYYYGVALVVLLLINFLLVPLVARHAVQEVDYGTFMTMTENKEIGQVEVEDNQIIFTNKDGSKVYKTGPMNDPDLTQRLYDAGAEFTRDIVEETSPLLSFVLTWILPIIIFIAIGQLMTKKLTDRAGGPGSMMFGAGKSNAKIYVQSTQGIHFSDVAGEDEAKENLQEIVNYLHDPSKYQEIGASMPKGILLVGPPGTGKTMLAKAVAGESQVPFFSISGSEFVEMFVGMGASKVRDLFSQAKEKAPCIVFIDEIDAIGQKRSGGQYGGNDEREQTLNQLLTEMDGFDDNSGVIILAATNRPESLDPALTRPGRFDRRVPVELPDLKGREEILKVHARKIKLAENVDFSTVARMASGASGAELANIVNEAALRAVRDGRKLVTQADLEESIETVIAGYQKKNAILTDREKWIVSYHEIGHALVAARQTHSAPVQKITIIPRTSGALGYTMQVEEGNHYLMSREEIENKIATFTGGRAAEEVVFGSVTTGASNDIEQATKLARAMLTRYGMSDEFGMVALETVTNQYLGGDASLACSPETQTKIDRLVVELVEQQHQKALQILRDDRQKLDELARFLHEKETITGQEFMSILNA
;
A
#
# COMPACT_ATOMS: atom_id res chain seq x y z
N MET A 1 2.27 -0.42 24.16
CA MET A 1 2.24 -1.76 23.53
C MET A 1 3.68 -2.24 23.32
N LYS A 2 4.08 -3.36 23.93
CA LYS A 2 5.39 -3.96 23.66
C LYS A 2 5.23 -4.89 22.45
N GLU A 3 5.89 -4.56 21.37
CA GLU A 3 5.97 -5.38 20.17
C GLU A 3 6.83 -6.62 20.46
N VAL A 4 6.27 -7.80 20.32
CA VAL A 4 7.06 -9.03 20.36
C VAL A 4 7.69 -9.20 18.99
N LYS A 5 9.01 -9.04 18.90
CA LYS A 5 9.77 -9.20 17.65
C LYS A 5 9.55 -10.61 17.09
N PRO A 6 9.34 -10.73 15.76
CA PRO A 6 9.19 -12.04 15.11
C PRO A 6 10.45 -12.89 15.30
N PRO A 7 10.32 -14.23 15.38
CA PRO A 7 11.45 -15.12 15.53
C PRO A 7 12.40 -15.03 14.32
N LYS A 8 13.69 -15.12 14.60
CA LYS A 8 14.77 -15.14 13.58
C LYS A 8 14.50 -16.26 12.57
N LYS A 9 14.88 -16.04 11.29
CA LYS A 9 14.71 -16.96 10.17
C LYS A 9 14.99 -18.43 10.57
N PRO A 10 14.18 -19.40 10.09
CA PRO A 10 14.30 -20.79 10.51
C PRO A 10 15.70 -21.34 10.17
N LEU A 11 16.21 -22.21 11.05
CA LEU A 11 17.57 -22.77 10.96
C LEU A 11 17.83 -23.49 9.61
N ILE A 12 16.78 -24.02 9.00
CA ILE A 12 16.81 -24.66 7.67
C ILE A 12 17.27 -23.72 6.55
N TYR A 13 17.02 -22.42 6.66
CA TYR A 13 17.52 -21.41 5.72
C TYR A 13 19.05 -21.32 5.77
N TYR A 14 19.64 -21.34 6.97
CA TYR A 14 21.10 -21.28 7.12
C TYR A 14 21.77 -22.58 6.66
N TYR A 15 21.11 -23.74 6.88
CA TYR A 15 21.59 -25.02 6.34
C TYR A 15 21.47 -25.09 4.83
N GLY A 16 20.39 -24.58 4.24
CA GLY A 16 20.23 -24.50 2.79
C GLY A 16 21.30 -23.59 2.17
N VAL A 17 21.57 -22.44 2.74
CA VAL A 17 22.62 -21.54 2.29
C VAL A 17 24.02 -22.18 2.46
N ALA A 18 24.30 -22.83 3.58
CA ALA A 18 25.59 -23.52 3.80
C ALA A 18 25.80 -24.69 2.82
N LEU A 19 24.75 -25.45 2.53
CA LEU A 19 24.79 -26.54 1.54
C LEU A 19 25.06 -26.00 0.12
N VAL A 20 24.37 -24.93 -0.27
CA VAL A 20 24.58 -24.29 -1.58
C VAL A 20 26.01 -23.72 -1.69
N VAL A 21 26.53 -23.09 -0.64
CA VAL A 21 27.90 -22.58 -0.60
C VAL A 21 28.92 -23.72 -0.67
N LEU A 22 28.70 -24.82 0.04
CA LEU A 22 29.57 -26.02 -0.01
C LEU A 22 29.56 -26.68 -1.42
N LEU A 23 28.40 -26.77 -2.05
CA LEU A 23 28.27 -27.26 -3.42
C LEU A 23 28.94 -26.33 -4.43
N LEU A 24 28.81 -25.03 -4.26
CA LEU A 24 29.50 -24.04 -5.10
C LEU A 24 31.03 -24.08 -4.94
N ILE A 25 31.54 -24.25 -3.72
CA ILE A 25 32.96 -24.40 -3.46
C ILE A 25 33.48 -25.69 -4.11
N ASN A 26 32.79 -26.79 -3.95
CA ASN A 26 33.23 -28.09 -4.49
C ASN A 26 33.13 -28.16 -6.01
N PHE A 27 32.11 -27.56 -6.62
CA PHE A 27 31.89 -27.64 -8.08
C PHE A 27 32.63 -26.57 -8.88
N LEU A 28 32.91 -25.38 -8.29
CA LEU A 28 33.56 -24.26 -8.96
C LEU A 28 35.04 -24.06 -8.57
N LEU A 29 35.37 -24.13 -7.27
CA LEU A 29 36.69 -23.79 -6.78
C LEU A 29 37.71 -24.94 -6.91
N VAL A 30 37.32 -26.17 -6.60
CA VAL A 30 38.22 -27.34 -6.67
C VAL A 30 38.72 -27.61 -8.11
N PRO A 31 37.89 -27.61 -9.15
CA PRO A 31 38.35 -27.76 -10.52
C PRO A 31 39.17 -26.58 -11.03
N LEU A 32 38.93 -25.35 -10.52
CA LEU A 32 39.65 -24.15 -10.95
C LEU A 32 41.11 -24.13 -10.44
N VAL A 33 41.30 -24.61 -9.22
CA VAL A 33 42.66 -24.71 -8.62
C VAL A 33 43.46 -25.85 -9.27
N ALA A 34 42.81 -26.99 -9.58
CA ALA A 34 43.46 -28.13 -10.21
C ALA A 34 43.94 -27.85 -11.67
N ARG A 35 43.27 -26.96 -12.39
CA ARG A 35 43.61 -26.63 -13.79
C ARG A 35 44.86 -25.75 -13.97
N HIS A 36 45.39 -25.11 -12.94
CA HIS A 36 46.50 -24.16 -13.07
C HIS A 36 47.88 -24.80 -12.84
N ALA A 37 47.99 -26.09 -12.52
CA ALA A 37 49.24 -26.73 -12.15
C ALA A 37 49.86 -27.60 -13.25
N VAL A 38 49.14 -28.00 -14.31
CA VAL A 38 49.63 -28.94 -15.34
C VAL A 38 49.43 -28.34 -16.72
N GLN A 39 50.51 -28.24 -17.49
CA GLN A 39 50.51 -27.69 -18.85
C GLN A 39 50.29 -28.81 -19.87
N GLU A 40 49.28 -28.70 -20.70
CA GLU A 40 48.97 -29.67 -21.75
C GLU A 40 49.86 -29.40 -22.98
N VAL A 41 50.54 -30.44 -23.49
CA VAL A 41 51.40 -30.39 -24.67
C VAL A 41 51.07 -31.54 -25.62
N ASP A 42 51.38 -31.38 -26.88
CA ASP A 42 51.24 -32.46 -27.87
C ASP A 42 52.33 -33.54 -27.71
N TYR A 43 52.01 -34.75 -28.23
CA TYR A 43 52.95 -35.89 -28.14
C TYR A 43 54.31 -35.66 -28.87
N GLY A 44 54.32 -34.84 -29.94
CA GLY A 44 55.56 -34.45 -30.66
C GLY A 44 56.45 -33.61 -29.75
N THR A 45 55.90 -32.68 -28.99
CA THR A 45 56.68 -31.89 -28.01
C THR A 45 57.23 -32.79 -26.90
N PHE A 46 56.46 -33.76 -26.40
CA PHE A 46 56.96 -34.75 -25.46
C PHE A 46 58.09 -35.56 -25.99
N MET A 47 58.00 -36.01 -27.25
CA MET A 47 59.11 -36.75 -27.96
C MET A 47 60.35 -35.87 -28.09
N THR A 48 60.22 -34.64 -28.53
CA THR A 48 61.32 -33.71 -28.66
C THR A 48 62.04 -33.45 -27.34
N MET A 49 61.29 -33.27 -26.26
CA MET A 49 61.84 -33.10 -24.91
C MET A 49 62.50 -34.37 -24.39
N THR A 50 62.03 -35.57 -24.81
CA THR A 50 62.62 -36.85 -24.49
C THR A 50 63.97 -36.98 -25.20
N GLU A 51 64.06 -36.70 -26.49
CA GLU A 51 65.29 -36.75 -27.29
C GLU A 51 66.37 -35.76 -26.82
N ASN A 52 65.91 -34.57 -26.38
CA ASN A 52 66.81 -33.54 -25.85
C ASN A 52 67.25 -33.80 -24.39
N LYS A 53 66.72 -34.87 -23.72
CA LYS A 53 67.01 -35.22 -22.32
C LYS A 53 66.60 -34.13 -21.34
N GLU A 54 65.47 -33.47 -21.62
CA GLU A 54 64.91 -32.37 -20.85
C GLU A 54 63.84 -32.86 -19.86
N ILE A 55 63.45 -34.14 -19.91
CA ILE A 55 62.44 -34.74 -19.01
C ILE A 55 63.10 -35.34 -17.76
N GLY A 56 62.38 -35.22 -16.63
CA GLY A 56 62.78 -35.76 -15.33
C GLY A 56 62.00 -37.01 -14.94
N GLN A 57 60.81 -36.86 -14.35
CA GLN A 57 59.96 -38.00 -14.02
C GLN A 57 58.82 -38.11 -15.04
N VAL A 58 58.46 -39.35 -15.38
CA VAL A 58 57.39 -39.68 -16.31
C VAL A 58 56.50 -40.74 -15.72
N GLU A 59 55.20 -40.42 -15.61
CA GLU A 59 54.17 -41.33 -15.16
C GLU A 59 53.25 -41.66 -16.36
N VAL A 60 53.18 -42.92 -16.67
CA VAL A 60 52.41 -43.42 -17.82
C VAL A 60 51.11 -44.01 -17.32
N GLU A 61 50.01 -43.33 -17.53
CA GLU A 61 48.65 -43.80 -17.25
C GLU A 61 48.01 -44.34 -18.54
N ASP A 62 46.87 -45.02 -18.42
CA ASP A 62 46.19 -45.59 -19.58
C ASP A 62 45.62 -44.54 -20.55
N ASN A 63 45.33 -43.34 -20.09
CA ASN A 63 44.68 -42.27 -20.85
C ASN A 63 45.54 -41.01 -21.01
N GLN A 64 46.67 -40.90 -20.31
CA GLN A 64 47.57 -39.77 -20.36
C GLN A 64 48.99 -40.12 -19.91
N ILE A 65 49.95 -39.31 -20.32
CA ILE A 65 51.32 -39.35 -19.83
C ILE A 65 51.60 -38.04 -19.13
N ILE A 66 51.91 -38.11 -17.85
CA ILE A 66 52.30 -36.93 -17.05
C ILE A 66 53.80 -36.95 -16.89
N PHE A 67 54.47 -35.81 -17.16
CA PHE A 67 55.90 -35.72 -17.03
C PHE A 67 56.36 -34.36 -16.52
N THR A 68 57.53 -34.35 -15.93
CA THR A 68 58.15 -33.11 -15.44
C THR A 68 59.37 -32.76 -16.30
N ASN A 69 59.76 -31.48 -16.35
CA ASN A 69 61.06 -31.10 -16.83
C ASN A 69 62.16 -31.59 -15.88
N LYS A 70 63.44 -31.58 -16.31
CA LYS A 70 64.56 -32.12 -15.54
C LYS A 70 64.77 -31.50 -14.19
N ASP A 71 64.37 -30.24 -14.02
CA ASP A 71 64.45 -29.51 -12.76
C ASP A 71 63.21 -29.69 -11.85
N GLY A 72 62.18 -30.45 -12.27
CA GLY A 72 60.95 -30.69 -11.53
C GLY A 72 60.03 -29.45 -11.35
N SER A 73 60.38 -28.32 -12.01
CA SER A 73 59.67 -27.03 -11.78
C SER A 73 58.36 -26.90 -12.55
N LYS A 74 58.16 -27.70 -13.61
CA LYS A 74 56.94 -27.67 -14.43
C LYS A 74 56.44 -29.08 -14.68
N VAL A 75 55.12 -29.24 -14.60
CA VAL A 75 54.45 -30.50 -14.88
C VAL A 75 53.69 -30.38 -16.19
N TYR A 76 53.87 -31.35 -17.06
CA TYR A 76 53.24 -31.44 -18.37
C TYR A 76 52.37 -32.68 -18.45
N LYS A 77 51.39 -32.68 -19.31
CA LYS A 77 50.60 -33.86 -19.67
C LYS A 77 50.40 -33.94 -21.17
N THR A 78 50.40 -35.15 -21.69
CA THR A 78 50.09 -35.46 -23.10
C THR A 78 49.26 -36.73 -23.22
N GLY A 79 48.52 -36.87 -24.34
CA GLY A 79 47.82 -38.12 -24.63
C GLY A 79 48.79 -39.23 -25.06
N PRO A 80 48.55 -40.49 -24.63
CA PRO A 80 49.41 -41.60 -25.05
C PRO A 80 49.19 -41.91 -26.53
N MET A 81 50.30 -42.21 -27.23
CA MET A 81 50.28 -42.78 -28.57
C MET A 81 50.86 -44.20 -28.55
N ASN A 82 50.48 -45.05 -29.52
CA ASN A 82 50.93 -46.42 -29.57
C ASN A 82 52.37 -46.44 -30.10
N ASP A 83 53.32 -46.19 -29.20
CA ASP A 83 54.79 -46.16 -29.48
C ASP A 83 55.44 -47.38 -28.78
N PRO A 84 55.80 -48.43 -29.52
CA PRO A 84 56.44 -49.61 -28.96
C PRO A 84 57.83 -49.34 -28.35
N ASP A 85 58.51 -48.30 -28.79
CA ASP A 85 59.86 -47.93 -28.37
C ASP A 85 59.92 -46.91 -27.26
N LEU A 86 58.74 -46.46 -26.75
CA LEU A 86 58.66 -45.45 -25.73
C LEU A 86 59.48 -45.75 -24.48
N THR A 87 59.42 -46.98 -23.98
CA THR A 87 60.16 -47.43 -22.80
C THR A 87 61.69 -47.34 -23.02
N GLN A 88 62.20 -47.75 -24.23
CA GLN A 88 63.59 -47.66 -24.54
C GLN A 88 64.07 -46.20 -24.64
N ARG A 89 63.29 -45.34 -25.27
CA ARG A 89 63.60 -43.91 -25.39
C ARG A 89 63.59 -43.18 -24.03
N LEU A 90 62.67 -43.48 -23.13
CA LEU A 90 62.69 -42.93 -21.78
C LEU A 90 63.93 -43.37 -21.00
N TYR A 91 64.33 -44.66 -21.17
CA TYR A 91 65.56 -45.18 -20.57
C TYR A 91 66.79 -44.49 -21.11
N ASP A 92 66.92 -44.31 -22.41
CA ASP A 92 68.04 -43.65 -23.08
C ASP A 92 68.11 -42.13 -22.79
N ALA A 93 66.92 -41.52 -22.49
CA ALA A 93 66.83 -40.15 -22.04
C ALA A 93 67.23 -39.97 -20.56
N GLY A 94 67.33 -41.07 -19.80
CA GLY A 94 67.66 -41.03 -18.37
C GLY A 94 66.54 -40.51 -17.50
N ALA A 95 65.30 -40.64 -17.97
CA ALA A 95 64.13 -40.27 -17.21
C ALA A 95 63.72 -41.34 -16.17
N GLU A 96 63.25 -40.94 -15.01
CA GLU A 96 62.65 -41.88 -14.07
C GLU A 96 61.18 -42.09 -14.49
N PHE A 97 60.83 -43.31 -14.93
CA PHE A 97 59.48 -43.57 -15.40
C PHE A 97 58.80 -44.70 -14.59
N THR A 98 57.56 -44.48 -14.31
CA THR A 98 56.70 -45.40 -13.58
C THR A 98 55.38 -45.57 -14.34
N ARG A 99 54.75 -46.72 -14.13
CA ARG A 99 53.36 -46.93 -14.55
C ARG A 99 52.54 -47.12 -13.26
N ASP A 100 51.44 -46.44 -13.19
CA ASP A 100 50.57 -46.49 -12.03
C ASP A 100 50.02 -47.93 -11.87
N ILE A 101 50.11 -48.47 -10.66
CA ILE A 101 49.49 -49.75 -10.31
C ILE A 101 48.10 -49.39 -9.80
N VAL A 102 47.10 -49.43 -10.68
CA VAL A 102 45.73 -49.18 -10.32
C VAL A 102 45.26 -50.27 -9.36
N GLU A 103 45.25 -49.95 -8.07
CA GLU A 103 44.46 -50.74 -7.12
C GLU A 103 43.00 -50.44 -7.40
N GLU A 104 42.24 -51.39 -7.96
CA GLU A 104 40.79 -51.29 -8.16
C GLU A 104 40.09 -51.18 -6.82
N THR A 105 39.95 -49.92 -6.34
CA THR A 105 38.98 -49.68 -5.26
C THR A 105 37.60 -49.90 -5.82
N SER A 106 36.85 -50.81 -5.15
CA SER A 106 35.48 -51.14 -5.55
C SER A 106 34.66 -49.84 -5.86
N PRO A 107 34.07 -49.70 -7.05
CA PRO A 107 33.29 -48.51 -7.43
C PRO A 107 32.16 -48.22 -6.44
N LEU A 108 31.68 -49.26 -5.78
CA LEU A 108 30.64 -49.19 -4.72
C LEU A 108 31.19 -48.55 -3.45
N LEU A 109 32.43 -48.82 -3.06
CA LEU A 109 33.03 -48.25 -1.84
C LEU A 109 33.34 -46.76 -2.04
N SER A 110 33.86 -46.40 -3.21
CA SER A 110 34.13 -45.00 -3.53
C SER A 110 32.84 -44.19 -3.64
N PHE A 111 31.77 -44.73 -4.21
CA PHE A 111 30.46 -44.08 -4.23
C PHE A 111 29.89 -43.87 -2.81
N VAL A 112 29.96 -44.87 -1.95
CA VAL A 112 29.49 -44.78 -0.56
C VAL A 112 30.29 -43.74 0.25
N LEU A 113 31.61 -43.73 0.11
CA LEU A 113 32.47 -42.78 0.82
C LEU A 113 32.31 -41.35 0.34
N THR A 114 32.12 -41.15 -0.97
CA THR A 114 32.05 -39.81 -1.57
C THR A 114 30.67 -39.19 -1.47
N TRP A 115 29.63 -39.98 -1.58
CA TRP A 115 28.25 -39.46 -1.66
C TRP A 115 27.38 -39.78 -0.46
N ILE A 116 27.47 -40.99 0.09
CA ILE A 116 26.56 -41.46 1.17
C ILE A 116 27.10 -41.03 2.54
N LEU A 117 28.37 -41.22 2.80
CA LEU A 117 28.97 -40.91 4.10
C LEU A 117 28.85 -39.45 4.53
N PRO A 118 29.11 -38.44 3.65
CA PRO A 118 28.89 -37.05 4.00
C PRO A 118 27.43 -36.72 4.32
N ILE A 119 26.48 -37.36 3.63
CA ILE A 119 25.04 -37.18 3.91
C ILE A 119 24.69 -37.75 5.26
N ILE A 120 25.20 -38.95 5.59
CA ILE A 120 24.95 -39.60 6.92
C ILE A 120 25.56 -38.75 8.03
N ILE A 121 26.79 -38.25 7.84
CA ILE A 121 27.44 -37.37 8.83
C ILE A 121 26.66 -36.07 9.01
N PHE A 122 26.16 -35.49 7.91
CA PHE A 122 25.34 -34.27 7.96
C PHE A 122 24.03 -34.49 8.71
N ILE A 123 23.35 -35.61 8.44
CA ILE A 123 22.13 -36.00 9.15
C ILE A 123 22.41 -36.24 10.64
N ALA A 124 23.50 -36.96 10.97
CA ALA A 124 23.89 -37.22 12.35
C ALA A 124 24.23 -35.95 13.13
N ILE A 125 25.00 -35.04 12.53
CA ILE A 125 25.29 -33.73 13.13
C ILE A 125 24.01 -32.91 13.29
N GLY A 126 23.13 -32.92 12.27
CA GLY A 126 21.83 -32.28 12.33
C GLY A 126 20.96 -32.80 13.49
N GLN A 127 20.92 -34.11 13.68
CA GLN A 127 20.19 -34.73 14.79
C GLN A 127 20.79 -34.46 16.16
N LEU A 128 22.13 -34.43 16.29
CA LEU A 128 22.81 -34.07 17.53
C LEU A 128 22.62 -32.60 17.90
N MET A 129 22.61 -31.70 16.91
CA MET A 129 22.31 -30.28 17.14
C MET A 129 20.83 -30.03 17.46
N THR A 130 19.91 -30.73 16.80
CA THR A 130 18.48 -30.61 17.13
C THR A 130 18.19 -31.16 18.53
N LYS A 131 18.81 -32.25 18.99
CA LYS A 131 18.65 -32.73 20.37
C LYS A 131 19.10 -31.73 21.43
N LYS A 132 20.18 -30.99 21.21
CA LYS A 132 20.64 -29.94 22.12
C LYS A 132 19.82 -28.64 22.09
N LEU A 133 19.07 -28.38 21.00
CA LEU A 133 18.16 -27.22 20.89
C LEU A 133 16.73 -27.54 21.35
N THR A 134 16.28 -28.80 21.24
CA THR A 134 14.92 -29.22 21.63
C THR A 134 14.72 -29.32 23.14
N ASP A 135 15.77 -29.47 23.93
CA ASP A 135 15.68 -29.40 25.39
C ASP A 135 15.41 -27.95 25.91
N ARG A 136 15.39 -26.96 25.00
CA ARG A 136 15.05 -25.55 25.29
C ARG A 136 13.81 -25.01 24.57
N ALA A 137 13.17 -25.76 23.67
CA ALA A 137 11.95 -25.34 22.95
C ALA A 137 11.21 -26.58 22.40
N GLY A 138 10.13 -26.95 23.04
CA GLY A 138 9.12 -28.00 22.74
C GLY A 138 9.19 -28.76 21.41
N GLY A 139 9.22 -30.08 21.52
CA GLY A 139 8.83 -31.18 20.65
C GLY A 139 9.19 -31.27 19.14
N PRO A 140 9.55 -32.49 18.64
CA PRO A 140 10.08 -32.67 17.27
C PRO A 140 9.05 -32.66 16.12
N GLY A 141 7.79 -32.26 16.36
CA GLY A 141 6.73 -32.19 15.33
C GLY A 141 6.56 -30.81 14.68
N SER A 142 7.28 -29.78 15.13
CA SER A 142 6.94 -28.37 14.81
C SER A 142 7.56 -27.81 13.54
N MET A 143 8.53 -28.45 12.90
CA MET A 143 9.23 -27.85 11.74
C MET A 143 8.55 -28.05 10.38
N MET A 144 7.70 -29.07 10.24
CA MET A 144 6.97 -29.31 8.98
C MET A 144 5.55 -28.74 9.00
N PHE A 145 5.04 -28.34 10.18
CA PHE A 145 3.70 -27.79 10.39
C PHE A 145 3.67 -26.30 10.79
N GLY A 146 4.81 -25.64 10.88
CA GLY A 146 4.88 -24.20 11.25
C GLY A 146 4.45 -23.22 10.17
N ALA A 147 4.31 -23.67 8.94
CA ALA A 147 3.95 -22.83 7.79
C ALA A 147 2.47 -22.39 7.78
N GLY A 148 1.61 -23.06 8.55
CA GLY A 148 0.18 -22.74 8.65
C GLY A 148 -0.23 -21.98 9.92
N LYS A 149 0.72 -21.52 10.75
CA LYS A 149 0.38 -20.74 11.95
C LYS A 149 0.04 -19.31 11.57
N SER A 150 -1.07 -18.82 12.11
CA SER A 150 -1.48 -17.44 12.00
C SER A 150 -0.42 -16.51 12.63
N ASN A 151 0.00 -15.47 11.92
CA ASN A 151 0.82 -14.38 12.44
C ASN A 151 -0.04 -13.30 13.14
N ALA A 152 -1.27 -13.63 13.51
CA ALA A 152 -2.16 -12.69 14.18
C ALA A 152 -1.46 -12.05 15.38
N LYS A 153 -1.46 -10.73 15.42
CA LYS A 153 -0.95 -9.98 16.57
C LYS A 153 -1.97 -10.09 17.69
N ILE A 154 -1.59 -10.81 18.74
CA ILE A 154 -2.43 -10.93 19.93
C ILE A 154 -2.09 -9.79 20.87
N TYR A 155 -3.01 -8.88 21.05
CA TYR A 155 -2.94 -7.83 22.06
C TYR A 155 -3.66 -8.32 23.31
N VAL A 156 -2.92 -8.86 24.26
CA VAL A 156 -3.44 -9.19 25.58
C VAL A 156 -3.56 -7.90 26.38
N GLN A 157 -4.61 -7.80 27.20
CA GLN A 157 -4.95 -6.70 28.11
C GLN A 157 -3.75 -5.80 28.47
N SER A 158 -3.73 -4.59 27.94
CA SER A 158 -2.80 -3.54 28.38
C SER A 158 -3.66 -2.47 29.07
N THR A 159 -3.28 -2.14 30.26
CA THR A 159 -3.86 -1.01 31.04
C THR A 159 -3.70 0.35 30.33
N GLN A 160 -3.14 0.39 29.13
CA GLN A 160 -2.98 1.54 28.23
C GLN A 160 -3.57 1.23 26.85
N GLY A 161 -4.78 0.65 26.80
CA GLY A 161 -5.54 0.44 25.57
C GLY A 161 -5.98 1.75 24.93
N ILE A 162 -6.35 1.70 23.65
CA ILE A 162 -7.11 2.77 22.98
C ILE A 162 -8.55 2.65 23.46
N HIS A 163 -9.16 3.75 23.87
CA HIS A 163 -10.55 3.86 24.32
C HIS A 163 -11.37 4.72 23.36
N PHE A 164 -12.70 4.69 23.47
CA PHE A 164 -13.57 5.56 22.67
C PHE A 164 -13.29 7.05 22.89
N SER A 165 -12.77 7.44 24.05
CA SER A 165 -12.31 8.80 24.34
C SER A 165 -11.10 9.25 23.48
N ASP A 166 -10.37 8.30 22.93
CA ASP A 166 -9.22 8.57 22.05
C ASP A 166 -9.64 8.65 20.57
N VAL A 167 -10.87 8.24 20.26
CA VAL A 167 -11.49 8.31 18.93
C VAL A 167 -12.46 9.46 18.92
N ALA A 168 -12.12 10.53 18.24
CA ALA A 168 -12.98 11.69 18.08
C ALA A 168 -13.83 11.57 16.80
N GLY A 169 -15.01 12.20 16.79
CA GLY A 169 -16.00 12.02 15.74
C GLY A 169 -16.63 10.61 15.75
N GLU A 170 -17.34 10.25 14.69
CA GLU A 170 -17.93 8.92 14.48
C GLU A 170 -18.91 8.50 15.62
N ASP A 171 -19.72 9.44 16.09
CA ASP A 171 -20.56 9.20 17.27
C ASP A 171 -21.58 8.07 17.03
N GLU A 172 -22.17 7.98 15.82
CA GLU A 172 -23.10 6.91 15.43
C GLU A 172 -22.40 5.54 15.36
N ALA A 173 -21.17 5.50 14.83
CA ALA A 173 -20.39 4.26 14.79
C ALA A 173 -20.01 3.81 16.21
N LYS A 174 -19.64 4.74 17.09
CA LYS A 174 -19.34 4.44 18.50
C LYS A 174 -20.58 3.93 19.25
N GLU A 175 -21.74 4.52 19.04
CA GLU A 175 -22.99 4.07 19.67
C GLU A 175 -23.32 2.63 19.27
N ASN A 176 -23.25 2.31 17.97
CA ASN A 176 -23.42 0.95 17.48
C ASN A 176 -22.41 -0.04 18.08
N LEU A 177 -21.16 0.37 18.25
CA LEU A 177 -20.09 -0.47 18.79
C LEU A 177 -20.14 -0.55 20.32
N GLN A 178 -20.68 0.44 21.02
CA GLN A 178 -20.90 0.42 22.47
C GLN A 178 -21.86 -0.71 22.88
N GLU A 179 -22.81 -1.04 22.03
CA GLU A 179 -23.72 -2.17 22.25
C GLU A 179 -22.95 -3.50 22.36
N ILE A 180 -21.89 -3.65 21.56
CA ILE A 180 -21.00 -4.83 21.59
C ILE A 180 -20.20 -4.87 22.88
N VAL A 181 -19.67 -3.73 23.31
CA VAL A 181 -18.95 -3.62 24.58
C VAL A 181 -19.87 -4.02 25.73
N ASN A 182 -21.12 -3.52 25.73
CA ASN A 182 -22.11 -3.85 26.75
C ASN A 182 -22.45 -5.34 26.76
N TYR A 183 -22.59 -5.96 25.58
CA TYR A 183 -22.83 -7.41 25.46
C TYR A 183 -21.65 -8.25 25.99
N LEU A 184 -20.41 -7.87 25.66
CA LEU A 184 -19.22 -8.59 26.13
C LEU A 184 -19.06 -8.50 27.66
N HIS A 185 -19.56 -7.42 28.28
CA HIS A 185 -19.55 -7.27 29.74
C HIS A 185 -20.67 -8.07 30.43
N ASP A 186 -21.88 -8.08 29.87
CA ASP A 186 -23.04 -8.73 30.47
C ASP A 186 -23.95 -9.37 29.40
N PRO A 187 -23.58 -10.55 28.89
CA PRO A 187 -24.35 -11.28 27.88
C PRO A 187 -25.75 -11.69 28.39
N SER A 188 -25.91 -11.87 29.72
CA SER A 188 -27.13 -12.41 30.31
C SER A 188 -28.35 -11.51 30.09
N LYS A 189 -28.16 -10.20 30.12
CA LYS A 189 -29.25 -9.23 29.84
C LYS A 189 -29.89 -9.37 28.47
N TYR A 190 -29.09 -9.72 27.48
CA TYR A 190 -29.55 -9.91 26.10
C TYR A 190 -30.26 -11.24 25.94
N GLN A 191 -29.75 -12.29 26.60
CA GLN A 191 -30.35 -13.62 26.60
C GLN A 191 -31.71 -13.65 27.30
N GLU A 192 -31.89 -12.93 28.41
CA GLU A 192 -33.16 -12.85 29.15
C GLU A 192 -34.31 -12.30 28.29
N ILE A 193 -33.99 -11.41 27.34
CA ILE A 193 -35.00 -10.80 26.44
C ILE A 193 -35.14 -11.64 25.15
N GLY A 194 -34.22 -12.62 24.92
CA GLY A 194 -34.19 -13.42 23.69
C GLY A 194 -33.51 -12.71 22.52
N ALA A 195 -32.69 -11.65 22.79
CA ALA A 195 -31.91 -10.97 21.76
C ALA A 195 -30.67 -11.75 21.43
N SER A 196 -30.41 -11.99 20.13
CA SER A 196 -29.16 -12.56 19.62
C SER A 196 -28.24 -11.46 19.11
N MET A 197 -26.97 -11.47 19.55
CA MET A 197 -25.98 -10.53 19.05
C MET A 197 -25.42 -10.99 17.68
N PRO A 198 -25.12 -10.03 16.81
CA PRO A 198 -24.45 -10.35 15.54
C PRO A 198 -23.09 -11.01 15.79
N LYS A 199 -22.82 -12.10 15.08
CA LYS A 199 -21.54 -12.83 15.15
C LYS A 199 -20.41 -12.01 14.50
N GLY A 200 -20.75 -11.28 13.46
CA GLY A 200 -19.81 -10.49 12.68
C GLY A 200 -20.32 -9.09 12.35
N ILE A 201 -19.43 -8.13 12.45
CA ILE A 201 -19.70 -6.73 12.18
C ILE A 201 -18.69 -6.23 11.16
N LEU A 202 -19.21 -5.58 10.13
CA LEU A 202 -18.42 -5.04 9.04
C LEU A 202 -18.33 -3.52 9.14
N LEU A 203 -17.13 -3.00 9.43
CA LEU A 203 -16.84 -1.57 9.38
C LEU A 203 -16.58 -1.18 7.92
N VAL A 204 -17.40 -0.27 7.39
CA VAL A 204 -17.33 0.14 5.99
C VAL A 204 -17.11 1.65 5.88
N GLY A 205 -16.25 2.09 4.98
CA GLY A 205 -16.04 3.53 4.79
C GLY A 205 -14.72 3.85 4.08
N PRO A 206 -14.46 5.13 3.80
CA PRO A 206 -13.26 5.60 3.12
C PRO A 206 -11.98 5.22 3.87
N PRO A 207 -10.83 5.15 3.19
CA PRO A 207 -9.54 4.96 3.85
C PRO A 207 -9.24 6.13 4.81
N GLY A 208 -8.54 5.84 5.90
CA GLY A 208 -8.13 6.87 6.87
C GLY A 208 -9.20 7.36 7.84
N THR A 209 -10.43 6.83 7.81
CA THR A 209 -11.52 7.22 8.74
C THR A 209 -11.41 6.62 10.14
N GLY A 210 -10.43 5.75 10.40
CA GLY A 210 -10.18 5.23 11.75
C GLY A 210 -10.81 3.87 12.06
N LYS A 211 -11.27 3.09 11.06
CA LYS A 211 -11.88 1.76 11.24
C LYS A 211 -11.06 0.82 12.13
N THR A 212 -9.77 0.71 11.87
CA THR A 212 -8.84 -0.10 12.69
C THR A 212 -8.70 0.46 14.11
N MET A 213 -8.78 1.78 14.27
CA MET A 213 -8.70 2.43 15.59
C MET A 213 -9.97 2.19 16.41
N LEU A 214 -11.14 2.28 15.77
CA LEU A 214 -12.44 1.93 16.38
C LEU A 214 -12.47 0.48 16.85
N ALA A 215 -12.00 -0.48 16.03
CA ALA A 215 -11.94 -1.89 16.44
C ALA A 215 -11.06 -2.09 17.67
N LYS A 216 -9.91 -1.39 17.75
CA LYS A 216 -9.05 -1.41 18.93
C LYS A 216 -9.68 -0.75 20.14
N ALA A 217 -10.47 0.31 19.94
CA ALA A 217 -11.18 0.99 21.02
C ALA A 217 -12.28 0.10 21.62
N VAL A 218 -13.02 -0.66 20.79
CA VAL A 218 -13.98 -1.67 21.27
C VAL A 218 -13.31 -2.70 22.18
N ALA A 219 -12.13 -3.18 21.77
CA ALA A 219 -11.38 -4.15 22.57
C ALA A 219 -10.85 -3.54 23.89
N GLY A 220 -10.41 -2.29 23.84
CA GLY A 220 -9.95 -1.54 25.02
C GLY A 220 -11.08 -1.31 26.03
N GLU A 221 -12.26 -0.90 25.55
CA GLU A 221 -13.44 -0.72 26.39
C GLU A 221 -13.97 -2.05 26.96
N SER A 222 -14.00 -3.10 26.14
CA SER A 222 -14.49 -4.43 26.56
C SER A 222 -13.51 -5.17 27.47
N GLN A 223 -12.25 -4.76 27.51
CA GLN A 223 -11.17 -5.40 28.26
C GLN A 223 -10.98 -6.89 27.93
N VAL A 224 -11.27 -7.29 26.70
CA VAL A 224 -11.10 -8.66 26.20
C VAL A 224 -9.88 -8.79 25.31
N PRO A 225 -9.34 -10.01 25.11
CA PRO A 225 -8.27 -10.26 24.15
C PRO A 225 -8.64 -9.82 22.73
N PHE A 226 -7.70 -9.19 22.04
CA PHE A 226 -7.89 -8.68 20.68
C PHE A 226 -6.89 -9.34 19.73
N PHE A 227 -7.42 -10.08 18.75
CA PHE A 227 -6.66 -10.68 17.67
C PHE A 227 -6.77 -9.79 16.45
N SER A 228 -5.66 -9.31 15.92
CA SER A 228 -5.65 -8.45 14.72
C SER A 228 -4.83 -9.06 13.61
N ILE A 229 -5.42 -9.19 12.44
CA ILE A 229 -4.78 -9.69 11.23
C ILE A 229 -5.27 -8.87 10.02
N SER A 230 -4.41 -8.72 9.00
CA SER A 230 -4.84 -8.19 7.70
C SER A 230 -5.33 -9.32 6.79
N GLY A 231 -6.39 -9.08 6.03
CA GLY A 231 -6.87 -10.01 5.01
C GLY A 231 -5.78 -10.41 4.01
N SER A 232 -4.85 -9.51 3.71
CA SER A 232 -3.69 -9.78 2.86
C SER A 232 -2.73 -10.83 3.44
N GLU A 233 -2.66 -11.00 4.77
CA GLU A 233 -1.82 -12.01 5.42
C GLU A 233 -2.33 -13.45 5.24
N PHE A 234 -3.57 -13.61 4.81
CA PHE A 234 -4.13 -14.92 4.44
C PHE A 234 -3.84 -15.32 2.99
N VAL A 235 -3.48 -14.36 2.13
CA VAL A 235 -3.15 -14.63 0.73
C VAL A 235 -1.73 -15.17 0.64
N GLU A 236 -1.59 -16.44 0.28
CA GLU A 236 -0.31 -17.15 0.22
C GLU A 236 -0.07 -17.72 -1.19
N MET A 237 1.18 -18.03 -1.49
CA MET A 237 1.56 -18.66 -2.77
C MET A 237 1.18 -20.15 -2.87
N PHE A 238 0.98 -20.81 -1.73
CA PHE A 238 0.68 -22.23 -1.67
C PHE A 238 -0.77 -22.49 -1.29
N VAL A 239 -1.47 -23.23 -2.12
CA VAL A 239 -2.89 -23.57 -1.92
C VAL A 239 -3.11 -24.28 -0.58
N GLY A 240 -4.08 -23.78 0.19
CA GLY A 240 -4.47 -24.31 1.50
C GLY A 240 -3.74 -23.73 2.70
N MET A 241 -2.70 -22.90 2.51
CA MET A 241 -2.01 -22.26 3.64
C MET A 241 -2.86 -21.14 4.26
N GLY A 242 -3.55 -20.34 3.48
CA GLY A 242 -4.48 -19.32 3.96
C GLY A 242 -5.61 -19.95 4.78
N ALA A 243 -6.23 -21.02 4.29
CA ALA A 243 -7.24 -21.77 5.02
C ALA A 243 -6.73 -22.35 6.34
N SER A 244 -5.47 -22.79 6.38
CA SER A 244 -4.84 -23.28 7.63
C SER A 244 -4.64 -22.15 8.64
N LYS A 245 -4.23 -20.95 8.20
CA LYS A 245 -4.09 -19.77 9.06
C LYS A 245 -5.44 -19.32 9.63
N VAL A 246 -6.50 -19.37 8.82
CA VAL A 246 -7.85 -19.07 9.30
C VAL A 246 -8.24 -20.04 10.41
N ARG A 247 -8.09 -21.35 10.22
CA ARG A 247 -8.39 -22.35 11.27
C ARG A 247 -7.59 -22.14 12.55
N ASP A 248 -6.29 -21.85 12.44
CA ASP A 248 -5.42 -21.61 13.58
C ASP A 248 -5.85 -20.35 14.36
N LEU A 249 -6.18 -19.25 13.65
CA LEU A 249 -6.68 -18.02 14.25
C LEU A 249 -7.97 -18.27 15.06
N PHE A 250 -8.95 -18.93 14.44
CA PHE A 250 -10.24 -19.19 15.09
C PHE A 250 -10.14 -20.22 16.21
N SER A 251 -9.23 -21.20 16.13
CA SER A 251 -8.92 -22.10 17.24
C SER A 251 -8.37 -21.34 18.44
N GLN A 252 -7.40 -20.44 18.22
CA GLN A 252 -6.84 -19.60 19.27
C GLN A 252 -7.87 -18.64 19.88
N ALA A 253 -8.78 -18.10 19.05
CA ALA A 253 -9.85 -17.22 19.52
C ALA A 253 -10.83 -17.99 20.42
N LYS A 254 -11.22 -19.21 20.04
CA LYS A 254 -12.09 -20.08 20.87
C LYS A 254 -11.47 -20.40 22.23
N GLU A 255 -10.16 -20.64 22.27
CA GLU A 255 -9.44 -20.92 23.53
C GLU A 255 -9.37 -19.71 24.47
N LYS A 256 -9.48 -18.50 23.91
CA LYS A 256 -9.35 -17.24 24.68
C LYS A 256 -10.65 -16.42 24.75
N ALA A 257 -11.78 -17.05 24.49
CA ALA A 257 -13.09 -16.42 24.64
C ALA A 257 -13.37 -16.02 26.10
N PRO A 258 -14.01 -14.86 26.38
CA PRO A 258 -14.52 -13.92 25.39
C PRO A 258 -13.40 -13.09 24.74
N CYS A 259 -13.48 -12.88 23.41
CA CYS A 259 -12.46 -12.16 22.66
C CYS A 259 -13.02 -11.51 21.39
N ILE A 260 -12.25 -10.60 20.81
CA ILE A 260 -12.54 -9.97 19.52
C ILE A 260 -11.51 -10.40 18.49
N VAL A 261 -11.96 -10.87 17.32
CA VAL A 261 -11.13 -11.13 16.13
C VAL A 261 -11.36 -10.00 15.14
N PHE A 262 -10.32 -9.27 14.80
CA PHE A 262 -10.39 -8.18 13.83
C PHE A 262 -9.63 -8.55 12.55
N ILE A 263 -10.33 -8.47 11.42
CA ILE A 263 -9.78 -8.72 10.09
C ILE A 263 -9.82 -7.41 9.31
N ASP A 264 -8.66 -6.78 9.14
CA ASP A 264 -8.54 -5.58 8.32
C ASP A 264 -8.46 -5.94 6.83
N GLU A 265 -8.94 -5.06 5.95
CA GLU A 265 -8.90 -5.29 4.49
C GLU A 265 -9.50 -6.65 4.08
N ILE A 266 -10.68 -6.98 4.60
CA ILE A 266 -11.34 -8.27 4.34
C ILE A 266 -11.58 -8.52 2.84
N ASP A 267 -11.67 -7.47 2.04
CA ASP A 267 -11.80 -7.53 0.58
C ASP A 267 -10.60 -8.20 -0.11
N ALA A 268 -9.43 -8.29 0.54
CA ALA A 268 -8.29 -9.04 0.00
C ALA A 268 -8.60 -10.53 -0.22
N ILE A 269 -9.46 -11.13 0.63
CA ILE A 269 -9.87 -12.54 0.54
C ILE A 269 -11.34 -12.70 0.14
N GLY A 270 -12.15 -11.67 0.37
CA GLY A 270 -13.61 -11.71 0.26
C GLY A 270 -14.18 -11.21 -1.07
N GLN A 271 -13.40 -11.05 -2.13
CA GLN A 271 -13.89 -10.54 -3.42
C GLN A 271 -14.87 -11.49 -4.10
N LYS A 272 -15.86 -10.91 -4.79
CA LYS A 272 -16.78 -11.62 -5.70
C LYS A 272 -16.01 -12.44 -6.73
N ARG A 273 -16.56 -13.60 -7.06
CA ARG A 273 -16.05 -14.47 -8.12
C ARG A 273 -16.11 -13.74 -9.45
N SER A 274 -14.96 -13.41 -10.03
CA SER A 274 -14.89 -12.92 -11.40
C SER A 274 -14.85 -14.14 -12.33
N GLY A 275 -15.78 -14.23 -13.27
CA GLY A 275 -15.92 -15.36 -14.21
C GLY A 275 -14.79 -15.50 -15.23
N GLY A 276 -13.58 -15.06 -14.94
CA GLY A 276 -12.39 -15.15 -15.80
C GLY A 276 -11.58 -16.44 -15.56
N GLN A 277 -11.35 -17.14 -16.63
CA GLN A 277 -10.76 -18.47 -16.79
C GLN A 277 -9.22 -18.51 -16.60
N TYR A 278 -8.66 -17.91 -15.51
CA TYR A 278 -7.23 -18.03 -15.21
C TYR A 278 -7.00 -18.39 -13.75
N GLY A 279 -6.30 -19.50 -13.54
CA GLY A 279 -6.06 -20.27 -12.32
C GLY A 279 -5.30 -19.61 -11.16
N GLY A 280 -5.59 -18.36 -10.82
CA GLY A 280 -4.99 -17.65 -9.68
C GLY A 280 -5.92 -17.42 -8.48
N ASN A 281 -7.19 -17.87 -8.55
CA ASN A 281 -8.20 -17.58 -7.53
C ASN A 281 -8.46 -18.73 -6.54
N ASP A 282 -7.95 -19.93 -6.79
CA ASP A 282 -8.28 -21.13 -6.01
C ASP A 282 -7.90 -21.00 -4.52
N GLU A 283 -6.78 -20.37 -4.23
CA GLU A 283 -6.30 -20.18 -2.86
C GLU A 283 -7.15 -19.18 -2.07
N ARG A 284 -7.51 -18.06 -2.70
CA ARG A 284 -8.40 -17.05 -2.08
C ARG A 284 -9.79 -17.63 -1.84
N GLU A 285 -10.33 -18.37 -2.80
CA GLU A 285 -11.64 -19.00 -2.68
C GLU A 285 -11.65 -20.08 -1.58
N GLN A 286 -10.58 -20.87 -1.47
CA GLN A 286 -10.43 -21.86 -0.41
C GLN A 286 -10.34 -21.18 0.97
N THR A 287 -9.60 -20.09 1.07
CA THR A 287 -9.45 -19.29 2.30
C THR A 287 -10.78 -18.64 2.70
N LEU A 288 -11.52 -18.07 1.73
CA LEU A 288 -12.85 -17.52 1.96
C LEU A 288 -13.82 -18.60 2.45
N ASN A 289 -13.88 -19.75 1.78
CA ASN A 289 -14.75 -20.85 2.17
C ASN A 289 -14.41 -21.36 3.58
N GLN A 290 -13.14 -21.39 3.96
CA GLN A 290 -12.74 -21.74 5.32
C GLN A 290 -13.20 -20.70 6.33
N LEU A 291 -13.05 -19.39 6.01
CA LEU A 291 -13.55 -18.31 6.88
C LEU A 291 -15.07 -18.43 7.10
N LEU A 292 -15.83 -18.67 6.02
CA LEU A 292 -17.28 -18.86 6.12
C LEU A 292 -17.62 -20.07 6.99
N THR A 293 -16.88 -21.16 6.84
CA THR A 293 -17.08 -22.38 7.64
C THR A 293 -16.79 -22.15 9.13
N GLU A 294 -15.72 -21.42 9.46
CA GLU A 294 -15.42 -21.09 10.86
C GLU A 294 -16.49 -20.15 11.45
N MET A 295 -16.98 -19.16 10.68
CA MET A 295 -18.06 -18.28 11.14
C MET A 295 -19.37 -19.03 11.37
N ASP A 296 -19.74 -19.93 10.48
CA ASP A 296 -20.95 -20.77 10.63
C ASP A 296 -20.83 -21.77 11.79
N GLY A 297 -19.61 -22.16 12.15
CA GLY A 297 -19.31 -23.08 13.26
C GLY A 297 -19.26 -22.44 14.65
N PHE A 298 -19.59 -21.14 14.78
CA PHE A 298 -19.75 -20.49 16.09
C PHE A 298 -21.17 -20.65 16.62
N ASP A 299 -21.27 -21.16 17.84
CA ASP A 299 -22.50 -21.07 18.62
C ASP A 299 -22.72 -19.63 19.11
N ASP A 300 -23.97 -19.21 19.27
CA ASP A 300 -24.35 -17.85 19.71
C ASP A 300 -23.76 -17.49 21.09
N ASN A 301 -23.34 -18.48 21.86
CA ASN A 301 -22.75 -18.33 23.19
C ASN A 301 -21.21 -18.47 23.20
N SER A 302 -20.54 -18.49 22.05
CA SER A 302 -19.09 -18.71 22.00
C SER A 302 -18.26 -17.57 22.60
N GLY A 303 -18.84 -16.39 22.80
CA GLY A 303 -18.15 -15.21 23.31
C GLY A 303 -17.10 -14.62 22.36
N VAL A 304 -17.03 -15.11 21.10
CA VAL A 304 -16.13 -14.57 20.06
C VAL A 304 -16.90 -13.65 19.14
N ILE A 305 -16.46 -12.40 19.03
CA ILE A 305 -17.04 -11.42 18.10
C ILE A 305 -16.02 -11.15 16.99
N ILE A 306 -16.50 -11.18 15.75
CA ILE A 306 -15.67 -10.93 14.57
C ILE A 306 -15.95 -9.51 14.08
N LEU A 307 -14.92 -8.66 14.08
CA LEU A 307 -14.96 -7.36 13.42
C LEU A 307 -14.18 -7.46 12.11
N ALA A 308 -14.70 -6.94 11.02
CA ALA A 308 -13.94 -6.79 9.79
C ALA A 308 -14.01 -5.36 9.28
N ALA A 309 -13.01 -4.93 8.53
CA ALA A 309 -12.99 -3.61 7.90
C ALA A 309 -12.75 -3.74 6.39
N THR A 310 -13.42 -2.88 5.62
CA THR A 310 -13.20 -2.75 4.17
C THR A 310 -13.45 -1.32 3.70
N ASN A 311 -12.74 -0.94 2.65
CA ASN A 311 -13.02 0.28 1.90
C ASN A 311 -13.90 -0.01 0.65
N ARG A 312 -14.19 -1.30 0.35
CA ARG A 312 -14.88 -1.76 -0.86
C ARG A 312 -16.00 -2.75 -0.53
N PRO A 313 -17.05 -2.34 0.18
CA PRO A 313 -18.12 -3.27 0.56
C PRO A 313 -18.82 -3.90 -0.64
N GLU A 314 -18.90 -3.20 -1.77
CA GLU A 314 -19.51 -3.68 -3.02
C GLU A 314 -18.70 -4.78 -3.72
N SER A 315 -17.40 -4.89 -3.43
CA SER A 315 -16.54 -5.93 -3.98
C SER A 315 -16.67 -7.26 -3.26
N LEU A 316 -17.27 -7.27 -2.06
CA LEU A 316 -17.38 -8.46 -1.22
C LEU A 316 -18.34 -9.50 -1.79
N ASP A 317 -18.00 -10.76 -1.63
CA ASP A 317 -18.89 -11.88 -1.93
C ASP A 317 -20.14 -11.79 -1.06
N PRO A 318 -21.35 -11.85 -1.65
CA PRO A 318 -22.61 -11.80 -0.91
C PRO A 318 -22.72 -12.85 0.20
N ALA A 319 -21.99 -13.96 0.11
CA ALA A 319 -21.98 -14.99 1.14
C ALA A 319 -21.42 -14.47 2.48
N LEU A 320 -20.50 -13.50 2.46
CA LEU A 320 -19.95 -12.89 3.68
C LEU A 320 -20.98 -12.05 4.44
N THR A 321 -21.93 -11.44 3.74
CA THR A 321 -22.91 -10.50 4.30
C THR A 321 -24.29 -11.12 4.57
N ARG A 322 -24.38 -12.45 4.55
CA ARG A 322 -25.61 -13.17 4.92
C ARG A 322 -25.80 -13.19 6.43
N PRO A 323 -27.08 -13.24 6.90
CA PRO A 323 -27.38 -13.40 8.31
C PRO A 323 -26.59 -14.57 8.95
N GLY A 324 -26.09 -14.32 10.17
CA GLY A 324 -25.23 -15.26 10.89
C GLY A 324 -23.72 -15.15 10.58
N ARG A 325 -23.33 -14.21 9.70
CA ARG A 325 -21.94 -13.86 9.37
C ARG A 325 -21.67 -12.40 9.63
N PHE A 326 -21.30 -11.58 8.61
CA PHE A 326 -21.23 -10.12 8.75
C PHE A 326 -22.59 -9.49 8.47
N ASP A 327 -23.51 -9.68 9.37
CA ASP A 327 -24.92 -9.26 9.24
C ASP A 327 -25.16 -7.83 9.72
N ARG A 328 -24.27 -7.26 10.55
CA ARG A 328 -24.32 -5.84 10.92
C ARG A 328 -23.25 -5.06 10.17
N ARG A 329 -23.67 -4.00 9.47
CA ARG A 329 -22.76 -3.04 8.83
C ARG A 329 -22.75 -1.75 9.64
N VAL A 330 -21.55 -1.27 9.96
CA VAL A 330 -21.34 0.00 10.65
C VAL A 330 -20.59 0.92 9.71
N PRO A 331 -21.25 1.95 9.14
CA PRO A 331 -20.57 2.95 8.34
C PRO A 331 -19.63 3.77 9.21
N VAL A 332 -18.43 4.04 8.72
CA VAL A 332 -17.40 4.90 9.31
C VAL A 332 -17.05 5.91 8.22
N GLU A 333 -17.74 7.03 8.24
CA GLU A 333 -17.73 8.02 7.16
C GLU A 333 -16.60 9.04 7.35
N LEU A 334 -16.46 9.97 6.39
CA LEU A 334 -15.59 11.12 6.62
C LEU A 334 -16.18 12.01 7.73
N PRO A 335 -15.34 12.55 8.64
CA PRO A 335 -15.83 13.32 9.76
C PRO A 335 -16.52 14.61 9.31
N ASP A 336 -17.62 14.94 9.94
CA ASP A 336 -18.30 16.22 9.79
C ASP A 336 -17.47 17.37 10.39
N LEU A 337 -17.93 18.59 10.31
CA LEU A 337 -17.20 19.76 10.82
C LEU A 337 -16.80 19.62 12.29
N LYS A 338 -17.75 19.18 13.14
CA LYS A 338 -17.51 18.99 14.57
C LYS A 338 -16.52 17.85 14.81
N GLY A 339 -16.68 16.73 14.11
CA GLY A 339 -15.77 15.59 14.18
C GLY A 339 -14.35 15.96 13.76
N ARG A 340 -14.19 16.75 12.69
CA ARG A 340 -12.87 17.25 12.28
C ARG A 340 -12.20 18.12 13.35
N GLU A 341 -12.96 19.03 13.96
CA GLU A 341 -12.47 19.86 15.06
C GLU A 341 -12.03 19.03 16.28
N GLU A 342 -12.82 18.03 16.65
CA GLU A 342 -12.49 17.13 17.77
C GLU A 342 -11.26 16.27 17.45
N ILE A 343 -11.15 15.72 16.23
CA ILE A 343 -9.99 14.94 15.79
C ILE A 343 -8.71 15.81 15.84
N LEU A 344 -8.77 17.03 15.33
CA LEU A 344 -7.65 17.97 15.41
C LEU A 344 -7.22 18.22 16.86
N LYS A 345 -8.18 18.45 17.77
CA LYS A 345 -7.91 18.65 19.20
C LYS A 345 -7.26 17.42 19.84
N VAL A 346 -7.72 16.20 19.51
CA VAL A 346 -7.15 14.95 20.03
C VAL A 346 -5.68 14.80 19.60
N HIS A 347 -5.38 15.02 18.33
CA HIS A 347 -4.00 14.93 17.84
C HIS A 347 -3.11 16.08 18.35
N ALA A 348 -3.69 17.25 18.54
CA ALA A 348 -3.01 18.43 19.06
C ALA A 348 -2.58 18.32 20.54
N ARG A 349 -3.18 17.43 21.33
CA ARG A 349 -2.74 17.14 22.71
C ARG A 349 -1.28 16.68 22.81
N LYS A 350 -0.71 16.17 21.71
CA LYS A 350 0.66 15.64 21.65
C LYS A 350 1.71 16.68 21.30
N ILE A 351 1.30 17.89 20.92
CA ILE A 351 2.17 18.97 20.46
C ILE A 351 2.01 20.23 21.33
N LYS A 352 2.96 21.14 21.24
CA LYS A 352 2.90 22.42 21.94
C LYS A 352 2.30 23.48 21.03
N LEU A 353 1.15 24.01 21.42
CA LEU A 353 0.41 25.03 20.69
C LEU A 353 0.65 26.43 21.24
N ALA A 354 0.52 27.44 20.38
CA ALA A 354 0.35 28.84 20.78
C ALA A 354 -1.06 29.04 21.38
N GLU A 355 -1.25 30.09 22.18
CA GLU A 355 -2.50 30.31 22.93
C GLU A 355 -3.73 30.64 22.04
N ASN A 356 -3.54 31.11 20.80
CA ASN A 356 -4.59 31.63 19.94
C ASN A 356 -4.88 30.72 18.72
N VAL A 357 -4.90 29.39 18.89
CA VAL A 357 -5.23 28.47 17.79
C VAL A 357 -6.74 28.23 17.74
N ASP A 358 -7.36 28.57 16.60
CA ASP A 358 -8.77 28.33 16.30
C ASP A 358 -8.95 27.05 15.48
N PHE A 359 -9.25 25.94 16.14
CA PHE A 359 -9.49 24.67 15.49
C PHE A 359 -10.77 24.65 14.65
N SER A 360 -11.74 25.51 14.91
CA SER A 360 -12.96 25.59 14.10
C SER A 360 -12.64 26.10 12.69
N THR A 361 -11.80 27.13 12.58
CA THR A 361 -11.31 27.62 11.28
C THR A 361 -10.47 26.57 10.56
N VAL A 362 -9.55 25.89 11.26
CA VAL A 362 -8.75 24.81 10.69
C VAL A 362 -9.64 23.65 10.18
N ALA A 363 -10.65 23.25 10.94
CA ALA A 363 -11.59 22.19 10.57
C ALA A 363 -12.45 22.56 9.35
N ARG A 364 -12.86 23.83 9.22
CA ARG A 364 -13.55 24.32 8.02
C ARG A 364 -12.66 24.20 6.79
N MET A 365 -11.43 24.69 6.88
CA MET A 365 -10.44 24.65 5.77
C MET A 365 -10.10 23.21 5.36
N ALA A 366 -10.14 22.25 6.29
CA ALA A 366 -9.88 20.85 6.05
C ALA A 366 -11.16 20.07 5.67
N SER A 367 -12.09 20.68 4.97
CA SER A 367 -13.34 20.04 4.51
C SER A 367 -13.03 18.82 3.65
N GLY A 368 -13.72 17.69 3.91
CA GLY A 368 -13.50 16.43 3.21
C GLY A 368 -12.26 15.63 3.65
N ALA A 369 -11.45 16.14 4.59
CA ALA A 369 -10.28 15.43 5.07
C ALA A 369 -10.68 14.25 5.99
N SER A 370 -10.01 13.11 5.80
CA SER A 370 -10.10 11.95 6.66
C SER A 370 -9.39 12.18 8.00
N GLY A 371 -9.68 11.34 9.00
CA GLY A 371 -8.99 11.40 10.29
C GLY A 371 -7.47 11.24 10.20
N ALA A 372 -7.00 10.43 9.26
CA ALA A 372 -5.57 10.26 9.01
C ALA A 372 -4.92 11.51 8.41
N GLU A 373 -5.59 12.20 7.49
CA GLU A 373 -5.12 13.47 6.92
C GLU A 373 -5.10 14.58 7.97
N LEU A 374 -6.13 14.65 8.83
CA LEU A 374 -6.16 15.60 9.95
C LEU A 374 -5.02 15.37 10.95
N ALA A 375 -4.70 14.11 11.26
CA ALA A 375 -3.54 13.75 12.06
C ALA A 375 -2.23 14.19 11.41
N ASN A 376 -2.13 14.02 10.08
CA ASN A 376 -0.97 14.44 9.31
C ASN A 376 -0.83 15.96 9.27
N ILE A 377 -1.92 16.72 9.12
CA ILE A 377 -1.93 18.18 9.19
C ILE A 377 -1.32 18.67 10.51
N VAL A 378 -1.74 18.10 11.64
CA VAL A 378 -1.20 18.46 12.96
C VAL A 378 0.30 18.15 13.07
N ASN A 379 0.73 17.00 12.53
CA ASN A 379 2.13 16.60 12.53
C ASN A 379 2.98 17.50 11.63
N GLU A 380 2.52 17.82 10.42
CA GLU A 380 3.21 18.73 9.49
C GLU A 380 3.34 20.15 10.07
N ALA A 381 2.32 20.64 10.79
CA ALA A 381 2.38 21.91 11.49
C ALA A 381 3.47 21.92 12.57
N ALA A 382 3.62 20.83 13.31
CA ALA A 382 4.70 20.69 14.29
C ALA A 382 6.08 20.63 13.63
N LEU A 383 6.23 19.89 12.53
CA LEU A 383 7.47 19.82 11.75
C LEU A 383 7.84 21.18 11.16
N ARG A 384 6.85 21.96 10.68
CA ARG A 384 7.04 23.32 10.17
C ARG A 384 7.55 24.25 11.28
N ALA A 385 6.93 24.24 12.46
CA ALA A 385 7.36 25.07 13.58
C ALA A 385 8.82 24.79 13.95
N VAL A 386 9.23 23.51 13.99
CA VAL A 386 10.63 23.11 14.25
C VAL A 386 11.58 23.58 13.15
N ARG A 387 11.19 23.46 11.89
CA ARG A 387 11.97 23.90 10.72
C ARG A 387 12.25 25.40 10.77
N ASP A 388 11.26 26.17 11.25
CA ASP A 388 11.37 27.63 11.41
C ASP A 388 12.02 28.05 12.75
N GLY A 389 12.57 27.08 13.52
CA GLY A 389 13.27 27.34 14.81
C GLY A 389 12.34 27.70 15.97
N ARG A 390 11.02 27.50 15.81
CA ARG A 390 10.01 27.82 16.83
C ARG A 390 9.72 26.58 17.70
N LYS A 391 9.24 26.82 18.92
CA LYS A 391 8.88 25.76 19.89
C LYS A 391 7.39 25.55 20.05
N LEU A 392 6.58 26.39 19.43
CA LEU A 392 5.13 26.39 19.49
C LEU A 392 4.57 26.40 18.07
N VAL A 393 3.52 25.63 17.86
CA VAL A 393 2.75 25.61 16.61
C VAL A 393 1.74 26.75 16.63
N THR A 394 1.69 27.52 15.59
CA THR A 394 0.78 28.67 15.41
C THR A 394 -0.39 28.32 14.48
N GLN A 395 -1.39 29.18 14.42
CA GLN A 395 -2.50 29.08 13.47
C GLN A 395 -2.00 28.98 12.02
N ALA A 396 -1.05 29.85 11.64
CA ALA A 396 -0.46 29.87 10.31
C ALA A 396 0.25 28.56 9.93
N ASP A 397 0.80 27.83 10.92
CA ASP A 397 1.43 26.53 10.65
C ASP A 397 0.39 25.47 10.31
N LEU A 398 -0.75 25.47 11.00
CA LEU A 398 -1.85 24.56 10.72
C LEU A 398 -2.48 24.84 9.35
N GLU A 399 -2.74 26.09 9.04
CA GLU A 399 -3.31 26.53 7.76
C GLU A 399 -2.41 26.13 6.58
N GLU A 400 -1.11 26.43 6.66
CA GLU A 400 -0.16 26.02 5.60
C GLU A 400 0.00 24.49 5.52
N SER A 401 -0.16 23.79 6.65
CA SER A 401 -0.09 22.33 6.66
C SER A 401 -1.30 21.68 6.00
N ILE A 402 -2.48 22.30 6.09
CA ILE A 402 -3.65 21.88 5.30
C ILE A 402 -3.31 21.95 3.81
N GLU A 403 -2.77 23.06 3.37
CA GLU A 403 -2.38 23.26 1.97
C GLU A 403 -1.30 22.24 1.55
N THR A 404 -0.34 21.98 2.44
CA THR A 404 0.72 20.99 2.18
C THR A 404 0.16 19.57 2.02
N VAL A 405 -0.81 19.19 2.84
CA VAL A 405 -1.43 17.85 2.78
C VAL A 405 -2.35 17.71 1.57
N ILE A 406 -3.14 18.75 1.23
CA ILE A 406 -4.10 18.72 0.13
C ILE A 406 -3.42 18.98 -1.22
N ALA A 407 -2.60 20.03 -1.32
CA ALA A 407 -2.02 20.52 -2.57
C ALA A 407 -0.50 20.27 -2.70
N GLY A 408 0.13 19.68 -1.69
CA GLY A 408 1.57 19.42 -1.67
C GLY A 408 2.42 20.62 -1.24
N TYR A 409 3.72 20.38 -1.11
CA TYR A 409 4.68 21.41 -0.69
C TYR A 409 4.81 22.54 -1.73
N GLN A 410 5.15 23.75 -1.27
CA GLN A 410 5.53 24.85 -2.14
C GLN A 410 6.80 24.51 -2.93
N LYS A 411 6.77 24.70 -4.24
CA LYS A 411 7.96 24.52 -5.10
C LYS A 411 8.90 25.73 -4.97
N LYS A 412 10.05 25.54 -4.32
CA LYS A 412 11.06 26.61 -4.17
C LYS A 412 11.79 26.96 -5.47
N ASN A 413 11.83 26.04 -6.42
CA ASN A 413 12.63 26.17 -7.66
C ASN A 413 11.77 26.37 -8.91
N ALA A 414 10.46 26.51 -8.79
CA ALA A 414 9.60 26.83 -9.93
C ALA A 414 9.57 28.34 -10.12
N ILE A 415 10.39 28.83 -11.03
CA ILE A 415 10.38 30.22 -11.43
C ILE A 415 9.41 30.33 -12.61
N LEU A 416 8.19 30.83 -12.33
CA LEU A 416 7.26 31.22 -13.38
C LEU A 416 7.86 32.45 -14.10
N THR A 417 7.77 32.46 -15.41
CA THR A 417 8.04 33.71 -16.16
C THR A 417 7.02 34.78 -15.77
N ASP A 418 7.36 36.04 -15.89
CA ASP A 418 6.43 37.11 -15.56
C ASP A 418 5.11 37.00 -16.33
N ARG A 419 5.17 36.57 -17.59
CA ARG A 419 3.99 36.29 -18.40
C ARG A 419 3.12 35.14 -17.83
N GLU A 420 3.73 34.05 -17.42
CA GLU A 420 3.01 32.94 -16.79
C GLU A 420 2.40 33.35 -15.45
N LYS A 421 3.12 34.14 -14.67
CA LYS A 421 2.63 34.68 -13.40
C LYS A 421 1.38 35.55 -13.61
N TRP A 422 1.35 36.36 -14.65
CA TRP A 422 0.16 37.14 -15.03
C TRP A 422 -1.00 36.21 -15.45
N ILE A 423 -0.75 35.20 -16.29
CA ILE A 423 -1.77 34.27 -16.73
C ILE A 423 -2.40 33.54 -15.54
N VAL A 424 -1.58 33.01 -14.63
CA VAL A 424 -2.06 32.31 -13.43
C VAL A 424 -2.83 33.28 -12.51
N SER A 425 -2.38 34.53 -12.37
CA SER A 425 -3.08 35.54 -11.55
C SER A 425 -4.51 35.79 -12.08
N TYR A 426 -4.66 35.96 -13.38
CA TYR A 426 -5.98 36.14 -14.00
C TYR A 426 -6.83 34.87 -13.92
N HIS A 427 -6.22 33.70 -14.08
CA HIS A 427 -6.87 32.41 -13.97
C HIS A 427 -7.52 32.22 -12.59
N GLU A 428 -6.73 32.37 -11.53
CA GLU A 428 -7.21 32.21 -10.15
C GLU A 428 -8.25 33.25 -9.75
N ILE A 429 -8.04 34.52 -10.14
CA ILE A 429 -9.05 35.57 -9.92
C ILE A 429 -10.31 35.31 -10.75
N GLY A 430 -10.20 34.68 -11.93
CA GLY A 430 -11.34 34.25 -12.72
C GLY A 430 -12.25 33.30 -11.96
N HIS A 431 -11.70 32.27 -11.33
CA HIS A 431 -12.45 31.37 -10.45
C HIS A 431 -13.11 32.10 -9.28
N ALA A 432 -12.33 32.92 -8.59
CA ALA A 432 -12.80 33.65 -7.40
C ALA A 432 -13.91 34.65 -7.73
N LEU A 433 -13.78 35.40 -8.83
CA LEU A 433 -14.73 36.43 -9.21
C LEU A 433 -16.05 35.80 -9.71
N VAL A 434 -15.97 34.74 -10.55
CA VAL A 434 -17.16 34.00 -10.97
C VAL A 434 -17.90 33.41 -9.78
N ALA A 435 -17.18 32.83 -8.82
CA ALA A 435 -17.77 32.32 -7.58
C ALA A 435 -18.46 33.43 -6.77
N ALA A 436 -17.79 34.57 -6.55
CA ALA A 436 -18.30 35.66 -5.73
C ALA A 436 -19.52 36.39 -6.32
N ARG A 437 -19.71 36.30 -7.63
CA ARG A 437 -20.85 36.92 -8.36
C ARG A 437 -22.05 35.99 -8.54
N GLN A 438 -21.95 34.77 -8.03
CA GLN A 438 -23.04 33.79 -8.09
C GLN A 438 -23.69 33.59 -6.74
N THR A 439 -24.97 33.20 -6.77
CA THR A 439 -25.72 32.76 -5.60
C THR A 439 -25.24 31.35 -5.17
N HIS A 440 -25.36 31.05 -3.88
CA HIS A 440 -25.06 29.72 -3.34
C HIS A 440 -23.63 29.20 -3.65
N SER A 441 -22.68 30.11 -3.73
CA SER A 441 -21.27 29.77 -3.90
C SER A 441 -20.54 29.88 -2.57
N ALA A 442 -19.67 28.92 -2.27
CA ALA A 442 -18.87 28.95 -1.04
C ALA A 442 -17.94 30.18 -1.03
N PRO A 443 -17.77 30.86 0.13
CA PRO A 443 -16.90 32.03 0.23
C PRO A 443 -15.44 31.69 -0.15
N VAL A 444 -14.80 32.63 -0.83
CA VAL A 444 -13.37 32.56 -1.10
C VAL A 444 -12.61 32.81 0.18
N GLN A 445 -11.75 31.87 0.57
CA GLN A 445 -10.93 31.96 1.78
C GLN A 445 -9.51 32.47 1.48
N LYS A 446 -8.92 31.98 0.38
CA LYS A 446 -7.54 32.29 -0.01
C LYS A 446 -7.36 32.09 -1.52
N ILE A 447 -6.55 32.95 -2.13
CA ILE A 447 -6.11 32.80 -3.52
C ILE A 447 -4.59 32.91 -3.55
N THR A 448 -3.92 31.99 -4.24
CA THR A 448 -2.45 32.01 -4.35
C THR A 448 -1.99 31.57 -5.73
N ILE A 449 -0.87 32.15 -6.17
CA ILE A 449 -0.17 31.80 -7.42
C ILE A 449 1.18 31.13 -7.14
N ILE A 450 1.39 30.63 -5.91
CA ILE A 450 2.62 29.93 -5.53
C ILE A 450 2.49 28.46 -5.98
N PRO A 451 3.38 27.98 -6.89
CA PRO A 451 3.31 26.64 -7.40
C PRO A 451 3.50 25.56 -6.32
N ARG A 452 2.73 24.46 -6.44
CA ARG A 452 2.78 23.32 -5.51
C ARG A 452 3.33 22.04 -6.18
N THR A 453 3.77 21.09 -5.37
CA THR A 453 4.34 19.81 -5.87
C THR A 453 3.32 18.90 -6.52
N SER A 454 2.03 19.09 -6.27
CA SER A 454 0.93 18.39 -6.97
C SER A 454 0.84 18.76 -8.47
N GLY A 455 1.53 19.81 -8.89
CA GLY A 455 1.49 20.31 -10.27
C GLY A 455 0.65 21.57 -10.44
N ALA A 456 -0.14 21.97 -9.44
CA ALA A 456 -0.88 23.23 -9.46
C ALA A 456 0.09 24.43 -9.51
N LEU A 457 -0.18 25.37 -10.39
CA LEU A 457 0.58 26.64 -10.52
C LEU A 457 0.01 27.73 -9.61
N GLY A 458 -1.25 27.62 -9.23
CA GLY A 458 -1.99 28.42 -8.29
C GLY A 458 -3.20 27.62 -7.79
N TYR A 459 -3.98 28.18 -6.90
CA TYR A 459 -5.30 27.66 -6.53
C TYR A 459 -6.14 28.72 -5.80
N THR A 460 -7.44 28.59 -5.96
CA THR A 460 -8.46 29.36 -5.25
C THR A 460 -9.17 28.46 -4.24
N MET A 461 -8.98 28.74 -2.96
CA MET A 461 -9.62 27.98 -1.88
C MET A 461 -10.98 28.59 -1.55
N GLN A 462 -12.02 27.78 -1.68
CA GLN A 462 -13.38 28.08 -1.24
C GLN A 462 -13.73 27.18 -0.07
N VAL A 463 -14.35 27.72 0.97
CA VAL A 463 -14.67 26.98 2.19
C VAL A 463 -16.13 27.22 2.53
N GLU A 464 -16.91 26.13 2.60
CA GLU A 464 -18.31 26.20 3.02
C GLU A 464 -18.42 26.52 4.52
N GLU A 465 -19.41 27.33 4.89
CA GLU A 465 -19.61 27.75 6.29
C GLU A 465 -20.22 26.67 7.18
N GLY A 466 -20.78 25.62 6.60
CA GLY A 466 -21.44 24.52 7.32
C GLY A 466 -21.41 23.19 6.59
N ASN A 467 -22.11 22.19 7.13
CA ASN A 467 -22.33 20.92 6.48
C ASN A 467 -23.38 21.08 5.37
N HIS A 468 -23.00 20.89 4.12
CA HIS A 468 -23.87 21.00 2.97
C HIS A 468 -24.07 19.61 2.34
N TYR A 469 -25.23 19.02 2.57
CA TYR A 469 -25.52 17.63 2.15
C TYR A 469 -26.28 17.52 0.82
N LEU A 470 -26.97 18.58 0.40
CA LEU A 470 -27.78 18.59 -0.81
C LEU A 470 -27.41 19.77 -1.68
N MET A 471 -27.18 19.53 -2.95
CA MET A 471 -26.98 20.57 -3.96
C MET A 471 -28.18 20.63 -4.89
N SER A 472 -28.70 21.82 -5.11
CA SER A 472 -29.70 22.08 -6.13
C SER A 472 -29.10 22.05 -7.53
N ARG A 473 -29.95 21.99 -8.57
CA ARG A 473 -29.52 22.11 -9.97
C ARG A 473 -28.73 23.42 -10.20
N GLU A 474 -29.23 24.54 -9.66
CA GLU A 474 -28.59 25.84 -9.80
C GLU A 474 -27.20 25.89 -9.16
N GLU A 475 -27.04 25.28 -7.98
CA GLU A 475 -25.74 25.21 -7.29
C GLU A 475 -24.72 24.39 -8.09
N ILE A 476 -25.13 23.26 -8.70
CA ILE A 476 -24.27 22.47 -9.55
C ILE A 476 -23.87 23.25 -10.80
N GLU A 477 -24.81 23.92 -11.46
CA GLU A 477 -24.55 24.77 -12.63
C GLU A 477 -23.61 25.92 -12.27
N ASN A 478 -23.80 26.57 -11.12
CA ASN A 478 -22.90 27.63 -10.62
C ASN A 478 -21.50 27.11 -10.34
N LYS A 479 -21.38 25.91 -9.81
CA LYS A 479 -20.09 25.26 -9.53
C LYS A 479 -19.35 24.92 -10.83
N ILE A 480 -20.08 24.45 -11.87
CA ILE A 480 -19.51 24.23 -13.21
C ILE A 480 -19.02 25.57 -13.80
N ALA A 481 -19.81 26.63 -13.71
CA ALA A 481 -19.39 27.96 -14.15
C ALA A 481 -18.12 28.44 -13.42
N THR A 482 -18.03 28.21 -12.11
CA THR A 482 -16.84 28.52 -11.32
C THR A 482 -15.61 27.77 -11.82
N PHE A 483 -15.71 26.46 -12.10
CA PHE A 483 -14.61 25.69 -12.67
C PHE A 483 -14.16 26.22 -14.05
N THR A 484 -15.06 26.74 -14.87
CA THR A 484 -14.68 27.32 -16.16
C THR A 484 -14.13 28.74 -16.04
N GLY A 485 -14.21 29.37 -14.86
CA GLY A 485 -13.87 30.78 -14.62
C GLY A 485 -12.41 31.13 -14.92
N GLY A 486 -11.46 30.25 -14.58
CA GLY A 486 -10.04 30.46 -14.87
C GLY A 486 -9.76 30.55 -16.38
N ARG A 487 -10.25 29.57 -17.14
CA ARG A 487 -10.14 29.58 -18.61
C ARG A 487 -10.87 30.78 -19.22
N ALA A 488 -12.06 31.11 -18.74
CA ALA A 488 -12.82 32.27 -19.22
C ALA A 488 -12.05 33.58 -18.99
N ALA A 489 -11.32 33.71 -17.88
CA ALA A 489 -10.45 34.88 -17.63
C ALA A 489 -9.30 34.95 -18.65
N GLU A 490 -8.65 33.83 -18.96
CA GLU A 490 -7.61 33.79 -19.99
C GLU A 490 -8.15 34.25 -21.36
N GLU A 491 -9.31 33.76 -21.75
CA GLU A 491 -9.97 34.14 -23.03
C GLU A 491 -10.32 35.63 -23.08
N VAL A 492 -10.91 36.15 -22.02
CA VAL A 492 -11.32 37.57 -21.94
C VAL A 492 -10.11 38.54 -21.96
N VAL A 493 -9.01 38.11 -21.34
CA VAL A 493 -7.85 39.01 -21.13
C VAL A 493 -6.81 38.87 -22.23
N PHE A 494 -6.45 37.64 -22.58
CA PHE A 494 -5.34 37.36 -23.50
C PHE A 494 -5.81 36.92 -24.88
N GLY A 495 -7.10 36.61 -25.07
CA GLY A 495 -7.62 36.05 -26.32
C GLY A 495 -7.02 34.71 -26.68
N SER A 496 -6.45 34.00 -25.70
CA SER A 496 -5.81 32.69 -25.86
C SER A 496 -6.06 31.85 -24.61
N VAL A 497 -5.87 30.54 -24.73
CA VAL A 497 -6.07 29.59 -23.64
C VAL A 497 -4.79 28.80 -23.39
N THR A 498 -4.59 28.37 -22.15
CA THR A 498 -3.43 27.57 -21.77
C THR A 498 -3.84 26.16 -21.30
N THR A 499 -2.85 25.31 -21.04
CA THR A 499 -3.06 23.98 -20.47
C THR A 499 -3.38 24.00 -18.97
N GLY A 500 -3.34 25.18 -18.33
CA GLY A 500 -3.58 25.37 -16.89
C GLY A 500 -4.96 24.86 -16.43
N ALA A 501 -5.98 25.04 -17.29
CA ALA A 501 -7.36 24.64 -16.99
C ALA A 501 -7.65 23.13 -17.09
N SER A 502 -6.65 22.27 -17.25
CA SER A 502 -6.87 20.83 -17.49
C SER A 502 -7.68 20.14 -16.38
N ASN A 503 -7.33 20.41 -15.11
CA ASN A 503 -8.06 19.84 -13.97
C ASN A 503 -9.46 20.41 -13.84
N ASP A 504 -9.65 21.69 -14.10
CA ASP A 504 -10.96 22.36 -14.02
C ASP A 504 -11.93 21.83 -15.07
N ILE A 505 -11.44 21.57 -16.27
CA ILE A 505 -12.20 20.93 -17.34
C ILE A 505 -12.63 19.52 -16.92
N GLU A 506 -11.74 18.76 -16.30
CA GLU A 506 -12.06 17.42 -15.79
C GLU A 506 -13.14 17.48 -14.71
N GLN A 507 -13.03 18.38 -13.74
CA GLN A 507 -14.01 18.52 -12.65
C GLN A 507 -15.36 19.03 -13.18
N ALA A 508 -15.36 20.01 -14.06
CA ALA A 508 -16.58 20.50 -14.71
C ALA A 508 -17.29 19.38 -15.47
N THR A 509 -16.55 18.59 -16.25
CA THR A 509 -17.10 17.47 -17.03
C THR A 509 -17.66 16.37 -16.12
N LYS A 510 -16.95 15.99 -15.06
CA LYS A 510 -17.42 14.99 -14.07
C LYS A 510 -18.72 15.44 -13.41
N LEU A 511 -18.79 16.70 -12.99
CA LEU A 511 -19.96 17.23 -12.31
C LEU A 511 -21.16 17.36 -13.26
N ALA A 512 -20.95 17.83 -14.49
CA ALA A 512 -21.98 17.91 -15.53
C ALA A 512 -22.52 16.52 -15.88
N ARG A 513 -21.64 15.52 -16.03
CA ARG A 513 -22.02 14.14 -16.27
C ARG A 513 -22.86 13.57 -15.12
N ALA A 514 -22.41 13.72 -13.87
CA ALA A 514 -23.14 13.24 -12.69
C ALA A 514 -24.54 13.89 -12.56
N MET A 515 -24.65 15.18 -12.89
CA MET A 515 -25.91 15.91 -12.91
C MET A 515 -26.93 15.25 -13.84
N LEU A 516 -26.49 14.84 -15.03
CA LEU A 516 -27.35 14.24 -16.05
C LEU A 516 -27.64 12.75 -15.81
N THR A 517 -26.63 11.99 -15.35
CA THR A 517 -26.69 10.51 -15.32
C THR A 517 -27.06 9.94 -13.95
N ARG A 518 -26.76 10.68 -12.87
CA ARG A 518 -26.93 10.21 -11.48
C ARG A 518 -28.03 10.93 -10.73
N TYR A 519 -28.09 12.26 -10.86
CA TYR A 519 -28.98 13.07 -10.02
C TYR A 519 -30.35 13.30 -10.64
N GLY A 520 -30.58 12.84 -11.89
CA GLY A 520 -31.86 13.01 -12.57
C GLY A 520 -32.23 14.48 -12.82
N MET A 521 -31.24 15.37 -12.95
CA MET A 521 -31.44 16.81 -13.14
C MET A 521 -31.43 17.21 -14.64
N SER A 522 -31.81 16.28 -15.50
CA SER A 522 -31.94 16.48 -16.95
C SER A 522 -33.39 16.57 -17.36
N ASP A 523 -33.77 17.55 -18.17
CA ASP A 523 -35.10 17.65 -18.72
C ASP A 523 -35.37 16.55 -19.76
N GLU A 524 -34.33 16.00 -20.44
CA GLU A 524 -34.45 14.94 -21.43
C GLU A 524 -34.57 13.55 -20.82
N PHE A 525 -33.84 13.27 -19.75
CA PHE A 525 -33.81 11.93 -19.11
C PHE A 525 -34.69 11.82 -17.87
N GLY A 526 -35.08 12.94 -17.27
CA GLY A 526 -35.89 12.97 -16.06
C GLY A 526 -35.27 12.16 -14.90
N MET A 527 -36.12 11.41 -14.20
CA MET A 527 -35.73 10.64 -12.99
C MET A 527 -35.19 9.24 -13.33
N VAL A 528 -34.25 9.14 -14.26
CA VAL A 528 -33.64 7.87 -14.69
C VAL A 528 -32.16 7.86 -14.32
N ALA A 529 -31.71 6.83 -13.58
CA ALA A 529 -30.31 6.59 -13.32
C ALA A 529 -29.65 5.90 -14.53
N LEU A 530 -28.73 6.58 -15.19
CA LEU A 530 -28.05 6.13 -16.40
C LEU A 530 -26.63 5.64 -16.15
N GLU A 531 -26.17 5.67 -14.88
CA GLU A 531 -24.88 5.13 -14.47
C GLU A 531 -25.00 4.31 -13.20
N THR A 532 -24.07 3.35 -13.06
CA THR A 532 -23.87 2.60 -11.83
C THR A 532 -22.52 3.00 -11.23
N VAL A 533 -22.49 3.36 -9.95
CA VAL A 533 -21.26 3.70 -9.24
C VAL A 533 -20.74 2.47 -8.52
N THR A 534 -19.51 2.13 -8.80
CA THR A 534 -18.72 1.13 -8.06
C THR A 534 -17.59 1.83 -7.32
N ASN A 535 -17.01 1.19 -6.30
CA ASN A 535 -15.94 1.77 -5.49
C ASN A 535 -16.32 3.11 -4.81
N GLN A 536 -17.53 3.19 -4.25
CA GLN A 536 -18.11 4.41 -3.66
C GLN A 536 -17.16 5.17 -2.73
N TYR A 537 -16.33 4.46 -1.95
CA TYR A 537 -15.40 5.05 -0.98
C TYR A 537 -13.98 5.28 -1.53
N LEU A 538 -13.71 4.95 -2.80
CA LEU A 538 -12.40 5.07 -3.43
C LEU A 538 -12.40 5.95 -4.69
N GLY A 539 -13.28 6.94 -4.71
CA GLY A 539 -13.37 7.89 -5.83
C GLY A 539 -14.46 7.58 -6.84
N GLY A 540 -15.17 6.46 -6.69
CA GLY A 540 -16.37 6.13 -7.46
C GLY A 540 -16.13 5.90 -8.95
N ASP A 541 -15.81 4.66 -9.35
CA ASP A 541 -15.81 4.30 -10.76
C ASP A 541 -17.26 4.28 -11.24
N ALA A 542 -17.62 5.18 -12.16
CA ALA A 542 -18.91 5.23 -12.78
C ALA A 542 -18.89 4.46 -14.10
N SER A 543 -19.82 3.53 -14.27
CA SER A 543 -20.06 2.85 -15.54
C SER A 543 -21.45 3.19 -16.06
N LEU A 544 -21.54 3.57 -17.34
CA LEU A 544 -22.81 3.88 -17.96
C LEU A 544 -23.65 2.60 -18.12
N ALA A 545 -24.91 2.67 -17.68
CA ALA A 545 -25.90 1.59 -17.73
C ALA A 545 -27.01 1.93 -18.75
N CYS A 546 -26.62 2.29 -19.97
CA CYS A 546 -27.53 2.73 -21.00
C CYS A 546 -27.06 2.32 -22.41
N SER A 547 -27.94 2.45 -23.42
CA SER A 547 -27.61 2.12 -24.80
C SER A 547 -26.58 3.09 -25.41
N PRO A 548 -25.84 2.70 -26.46
CA PRO A 548 -24.91 3.58 -27.17
C PRO A 548 -25.55 4.87 -27.69
N GLU A 549 -26.80 4.82 -28.09
CA GLU A 549 -27.55 5.99 -28.53
C GLU A 549 -27.78 6.98 -27.40
N THR A 550 -28.12 6.48 -26.21
CA THR A 550 -28.27 7.31 -25.02
C THR A 550 -26.92 7.89 -24.60
N GLN A 551 -25.81 7.13 -24.68
CA GLN A 551 -24.47 7.63 -24.41
C GLN A 551 -24.10 8.81 -25.31
N THR A 552 -24.40 8.72 -26.63
CA THR A 552 -24.18 9.82 -27.58
C THR A 552 -24.96 11.08 -27.17
N LYS A 553 -26.20 10.91 -26.70
CA LYS A 553 -27.01 12.04 -26.21
C LYS A 553 -26.44 12.64 -24.92
N ILE A 554 -25.99 11.79 -23.96
CA ILE A 554 -25.35 12.26 -22.75
C ILE A 554 -24.11 13.09 -23.09
N ASP A 555 -23.24 12.60 -23.98
CA ASP A 555 -22.03 13.32 -24.37
C ASP A 555 -22.32 14.68 -24.97
N ARG A 556 -23.36 14.77 -25.84
CA ARG A 556 -23.83 16.05 -26.41
C ARG A 556 -24.31 17.00 -25.30
N LEU A 557 -25.19 16.53 -24.40
CA LEU A 557 -25.73 17.36 -23.32
C LEU A 557 -24.68 17.82 -22.32
N VAL A 558 -23.67 16.99 -22.04
CA VAL A 558 -22.51 17.39 -21.20
C VAL A 558 -21.77 18.56 -21.85
N VAL A 559 -21.50 18.47 -23.17
CA VAL A 559 -20.82 19.55 -23.90
C VAL A 559 -21.67 20.82 -23.88
N GLU A 560 -22.97 20.71 -24.18
CA GLU A 560 -23.90 21.85 -24.17
C GLU A 560 -23.98 22.51 -22.78
N LEU A 561 -24.06 21.72 -21.70
CA LEU A 561 -24.13 22.22 -20.33
C LEU A 561 -22.84 22.96 -19.93
N VAL A 562 -21.68 22.33 -20.17
CA VAL A 562 -20.38 22.96 -19.84
C VAL A 562 -20.19 24.24 -20.63
N GLU A 563 -20.52 24.25 -21.94
CA GLU A 563 -20.43 25.44 -22.77
C GLU A 563 -21.35 26.55 -22.27
N GLN A 564 -22.61 26.21 -21.93
CA GLN A 564 -23.57 27.20 -21.39
C GLN A 564 -23.01 27.83 -20.09
N GLN A 565 -22.44 27.06 -19.18
CA GLN A 565 -21.88 27.58 -17.94
C GLN A 565 -20.59 28.38 -18.20
N HIS A 566 -19.80 27.97 -19.20
CA HIS A 566 -18.63 28.73 -19.64
C HIS A 566 -19.02 30.10 -20.22
N GLN A 567 -20.06 30.20 -21.04
CA GLN A 567 -20.58 31.46 -21.53
C GLN A 567 -21.08 32.36 -20.40
N LYS A 568 -21.71 31.78 -19.38
CA LYS A 568 -22.09 32.51 -18.15
C LYS A 568 -20.86 33.09 -17.45
N ALA A 569 -19.80 32.32 -17.28
CA ALA A 569 -18.54 32.78 -16.68
C ALA A 569 -17.90 33.90 -17.51
N LEU A 570 -17.84 33.77 -18.84
CA LEU A 570 -17.36 34.82 -19.75
C LEU A 570 -18.15 36.12 -19.60
N GLN A 571 -19.49 36.03 -19.49
CA GLN A 571 -20.33 37.23 -19.30
C GLN A 571 -20.03 37.94 -17.97
N ILE A 572 -19.97 37.17 -16.86
CA ILE A 572 -19.63 37.74 -15.54
C ILE A 572 -18.28 38.48 -15.58
N LEU A 573 -17.27 37.85 -16.18
CA LEU A 573 -15.93 38.44 -16.24
C LEU A 573 -15.82 39.65 -17.19
N ARG A 574 -16.63 39.69 -18.25
CA ARG A 574 -16.72 40.88 -19.12
C ARG A 574 -17.40 42.05 -18.43
N ASP A 575 -18.47 41.79 -17.69
CA ASP A 575 -19.22 42.81 -16.95
C ASP A 575 -18.39 43.41 -15.82
N ASP A 576 -17.58 42.58 -15.13
CA ASP A 576 -16.70 42.97 -14.04
C ASP A 576 -15.23 43.12 -14.46
N ARG A 577 -14.94 43.44 -15.72
CA ARG A 577 -13.58 43.51 -16.27
C ARG A 577 -12.64 44.39 -15.44
N GLN A 578 -13.11 45.52 -14.96
CA GLN A 578 -12.30 46.43 -14.16
C GLN A 578 -11.86 45.82 -12.85
N LYS A 579 -12.77 45.07 -12.17
CA LYS A 579 -12.47 44.36 -10.93
C LYS A 579 -11.55 43.16 -11.16
N LEU A 580 -11.72 42.47 -12.28
CA LEU A 580 -10.83 41.40 -12.69
C LEU A 580 -9.37 41.92 -12.82
N ASP A 581 -9.17 43.05 -13.51
CA ASP A 581 -7.85 43.64 -13.72
C ASP A 581 -7.24 44.17 -12.41
N GLU A 582 -8.04 44.76 -11.52
CA GLU A 582 -7.61 45.27 -10.21
C GLU A 582 -7.15 44.15 -9.29
N LEU A 583 -7.97 43.10 -9.15
CA LEU A 583 -7.69 41.94 -8.31
C LEU A 583 -6.51 41.12 -8.82
N ALA A 584 -6.42 40.91 -10.16
CA ALA A 584 -5.30 40.16 -10.75
C ALA A 584 -3.97 40.89 -10.55
N ARG A 585 -3.94 42.23 -10.63
CA ARG A 585 -2.74 43.06 -10.32
C ARG A 585 -2.35 42.91 -8.86
N PHE A 586 -3.31 42.98 -7.95
CA PHE A 586 -3.06 42.85 -6.52
C PHE A 586 -2.53 41.45 -6.17
N LEU A 587 -3.12 40.40 -6.77
CA LEU A 587 -2.64 39.01 -6.60
C LEU A 587 -1.24 38.84 -7.22
N HIS A 588 -0.97 39.40 -8.39
CA HIS A 588 0.36 39.34 -9.03
C HIS A 588 1.46 39.92 -8.15
N GLU A 589 1.17 41.06 -7.48
CA GLU A 589 2.12 41.74 -6.59
C GLU A 589 2.31 40.99 -5.27
N LYS A 590 1.23 40.51 -4.68
CA LYS A 590 1.23 39.88 -3.34
C LYS A 590 1.49 38.37 -3.33
N GLU A 591 1.29 37.71 -4.48
CA GLU A 591 1.37 36.26 -4.72
C GLU A 591 0.35 35.42 -3.92
N THR A 592 -0.17 35.95 -2.84
CA THR A 592 -1.22 35.31 -2.01
C THR A 592 -2.09 36.39 -1.39
N ILE A 593 -3.41 36.24 -1.51
CA ILE A 593 -4.39 37.14 -0.91
C ILE A 593 -5.42 36.37 -0.11
N THR A 594 -5.91 36.96 0.97
CA THR A 594 -6.98 36.42 1.79
C THR A 594 -8.35 36.71 1.18
N GLY A 595 -9.36 35.91 1.54
CA GLY A 595 -10.73 36.17 1.12
C GLY A 595 -11.26 37.55 1.59
N GLN A 596 -10.82 38.02 2.76
CA GLN A 596 -11.18 39.35 3.26
C GLN A 596 -10.62 40.46 2.36
N GLU A 597 -9.36 40.37 1.95
CA GLU A 597 -8.72 41.32 1.03
C GLU A 597 -9.39 41.28 -0.34
N PHE A 598 -9.66 40.10 -0.86
CA PHE A 598 -10.40 39.89 -2.09
C PHE A 598 -11.77 40.56 -2.06
N MET A 599 -12.59 40.30 -1.02
CA MET A 599 -13.92 40.91 -0.85
C MET A 599 -13.87 42.42 -0.62
N SER A 600 -12.85 42.92 0.07
CA SER A 600 -12.65 44.37 0.28
C SER A 600 -12.47 45.09 -1.05
N ILE A 601 -11.65 44.56 -1.96
CA ILE A 601 -11.43 45.14 -3.27
C ILE A 601 -12.66 44.98 -4.17
N LEU A 602 -13.32 43.82 -4.11
CA LEU A 602 -14.50 43.54 -4.92
C LEU A 602 -15.68 44.47 -4.61
N ASN A 603 -15.84 44.83 -3.34
CA ASN A 603 -16.93 45.70 -2.87
C ASN A 603 -16.61 47.20 -2.85
N ALA A 604 -15.35 47.59 -3.03
CA ALA A 604 -14.93 48.97 -3.15
C ALA A 604 -15.31 49.56 -4.53
#